data_e328e0c847e1108270613c3ae9389d91
#
_entry.id   e328e0c847e1108270613c3ae9389d91
#
_cell.length_a   1.000
_cell.length_b   1.000
_cell.length_c   1.000
_cell.angle_alpha   90.00
_cell.angle_beta   90.00
_cell.angle_gamma   90.00
#
_symmetry.space_group_name_H-M   'P 1'
#
loop_
_entity.id
_entity.type
_entity.pdbx_description
1 polymer ?
#
loop_
_entity_poly.entity_id
_entity_poly.type
_entity_poly.pdbx_seq_one_letter_code
_entity_poly.pdbx_strand_id
1 'polypeptide(L)'
;MHPDPTTRFSSRVDAYERHRPSYPPEVLALAKRECGLTADSCVADIGCGTGLLARLWLDAGCEVYGVEPNADMRRAGERALGGYARFHSVSGRAEATDLGDASVDLVTVGQAFHWFEPEAARAEFRRILKPQGWVMLVWNERRHEPGFMAEYDAAIARYAPERPRVNPQTIAGFFDGAVWREALFLNEQHLDREGLRGRLASSSYAPEKGTAEFDALMGAMDRLFERHQRDGLVTVLYETQVYYGAWR
;
A
#
# COMPACT_ATOMS: atom_id res chain seq x y z
N MET A 1 -19.06 -12.64 3.84
CA MET A 1 -18.93 -12.17 2.43
C MET A 1 -18.02 -10.94 2.49
N HIS A 2 -16.78 -11.04 2.00
CA HIS A 2 -15.89 -9.86 1.94
C HIS A 2 -16.46 -8.89 0.91
N PRO A 3 -16.62 -7.60 1.25
CA PRO A 3 -17.10 -6.60 0.29
C PRO A 3 -16.12 -6.52 -0.89
N ASP A 4 -16.67 -6.37 -2.09
CA ASP A 4 -15.90 -6.30 -3.34
C ASP A 4 -14.88 -5.15 -3.27
N PRO A 5 -13.56 -5.43 -3.36
CA PRO A 5 -12.52 -4.40 -3.30
C PRO A 5 -12.63 -3.38 -4.43
N THR A 6 -13.27 -3.73 -5.54
CA THR A 6 -13.42 -2.85 -6.72
C THR A 6 -14.33 -1.64 -6.47
N THR A 7 -15.16 -1.65 -5.41
CA THR A 7 -16.09 -0.56 -5.09
C THR A 7 -15.85 0.07 -3.71
N ARG A 8 -15.13 -0.61 -2.82
CA ARG A 8 -15.00 -0.26 -1.39
C ARG A 8 -14.36 1.11 -1.13
N PHE A 9 -13.46 1.54 -1.99
CA PHE A 9 -12.65 2.75 -1.78
C PHE A 9 -13.17 3.99 -2.50
N SER A 10 -14.17 3.86 -3.36
CA SER A 10 -14.67 4.97 -4.20
C SER A 10 -15.10 6.21 -3.40
N SER A 11 -15.71 6.05 -2.22
CA SER A 11 -16.14 7.17 -1.37
C SER A 11 -15.02 7.81 -0.54
N ARG A 12 -13.80 7.27 -0.58
CA ARG A 12 -12.67 7.66 0.30
C ARG A 12 -11.40 8.05 -0.44
N VAL A 13 -11.46 8.14 -1.75
CA VAL A 13 -10.29 8.38 -2.64
C VAL A 13 -9.51 9.62 -2.23
N ASP A 14 -10.17 10.76 -2.03
CA ASP A 14 -9.50 12.03 -1.69
C ASP A 14 -8.78 11.97 -0.34
N ALA A 15 -9.41 11.32 0.65
CA ALA A 15 -8.79 11.12 1.96
C ALA A 15 -7.64 10.11 1.90
N TYR A 16 -7.75 9.11 1.03
CA TYR A 16 -6.71 8.11 0.81
C TYR A 16 -5.46 8.76 0.21
N GLU A 17 -5.62 9.54 -0.84
CA GLU A 17 -4.53 10.22 -1.54
C GLU A 17 -3.73 11.15 -0.62
N ARG A 18 -4.43 11.94 0.21
CA ARG A 18 -3.80 12.98 1.03
C ARG A 18 -3.19 12.48 2.34
N HIS A 19 -3.73 11.40 2.92
CA HIS A 19 -3.46 11.07 4.32
C HIS A 19 -2.89 9.66 4.54
N ARG A 20 -2.69 8.86 3.50
CA ARG A 20 -2.00 7.58 3.64
C ARG A 20 -0.49 7.78 3.75
N PRO A 21 0.22 6.96 4.56
CA PRO A 21 1.67 7.04 4.64
C PRO A 21 2.30 6.69 3.29
N SER A 22 3.34 7.42 2.93
CA SER A 22 4.24 7.04 1.84
C SER A 22 5.10 5.84 2.25
N TYR A 23 5.92 5.35 1.33
CA TYR A 23 6.90 4.31 1.62
C TYR A 23 8.28 4.94 1.86
N PRO A 24 9.08 4.40 2.79
CA PRO A 24 10.40 4.93 3.09
C PRO A 24 11.38 4.68 1.93
N PRO A 25 12.37 5.58 1.72
CA PRO A 25 13.33 5.48 0.62
C PRO A 25 14.19 4.22 0.67
N GLU A 26 14.28 3.57 1.82
CA GLU A 26 14.97 2.29 2.00
C GLU A 26 14.36 1.17 1.17
N VAL A 27 13.06 1.23 0.85
CA VAL A 27 12.40 0.27 -0.06
C VAL A 27 12.99 0.37 -1.46
N LEU A 28 13.23 1.59 -1.96
CA LEU A 28 13.90 1.80 -3.24
C LEU A 28 15.36 1.35 -3.19
N ALA A 29 16.07 1.66 -2.10
CA ALA A 29 17.46 1.24 -1.91
C ALA A 29 17.58 -0.30 -1.90
N LEU A 30 16.64 -0.98 -1.27
CA LEU A 30 16.54 -2.44 -1.28
C LEU A 30 16.33 -2.97 -2.70
N ALA A 31 15.37 -2.43 -3.45
CA ALA A 31 15.08 -2.85 -4.82
C ALA A 31 16.30 -2.68 -5.74
N LYS A 32 17.04 -1.57 -5.62
CA LYS A 32 18.28 -1.34 -6.37
C LYS A 32 19.36 -2.38 -6.04
N ARG A 33 19.56 -2.66 -4.75
CA ARG A 33 20.63 -3.55 -4.29
C ARG A 33 20.34 -5.03 -4.54
N GLU A 34 19.10 -5.47 -4.25
CA GLU A 34 18.75 -6.90 -4.25
C GLU A 34 18.09 -7.35 -5.56
N CYS A 35 17.27 -6.48 -6.17
CA CYS A 35 16.52 -6.80 -7.39
C CYS A 35 17.17 -6.23 -8.66
N GLY A 36 18.28 -5.50 -8.53
CA GLY A 36 18.96 -4.91 -9.68
C GLY A 36 18.20 -3.76 -10.36
N LEU A 37 17.27 -3.10 -9.64
CA LEU A 37 16.46 -2.02 -10.19
C LEU A 37 17.34 -0.84 -10.67
N THR A 38 17.09 -0.38 -11.88
CA THR A 38 17.72 0.79 -12.49
C THR A 38 16.67 1.76 -13.04
N ALA A 39 17.08 2.92 -13.51
CA ALA A 39 16.18 3.87 -14.16
C ALA A 39 15.58 3.34 -15.49
N ASP A 40 16.19 2.32 -16.09
CA ASP A 40 15.69 1.68 -17.32
C ASP A 40 14.76 0.50 -17.03
N SER A 41 14.57 0.17 -15.77
CA SER A 41 13.69 -0.94 -15.36
C SER A 41 12.21 -0.60 -15.60
N CYS A 42 11.46 -1.65 -15.94
CA CYS A 42 10.04 -1.64 -16.11
C CYS A 42 9.38 -2.28 -14.87
N VAL A 43 8.50 -1.56 -14.19
CA VAL A 43 7.85 -1.99 -12.95
C VAL A 43 6.34 -2.10 -13.15
N ALA A 44 5.73 -3.21 -12.72
CA ALA A 44 4.28 -3.32 -12.59
C ALA A 44 3.91 -3.15 -11.11
N ASP A 45 3.17 -2.08 -10.77
CA ASP A 45 2.61 -1.86 -9.44
C ASP A 45 1.15 -2.35 -9.43
N ILE A 46 0.90 -3.51 -8.80
CA ILE A 46 -0.38 -4.22 -8.86
C ILE A 46 -1.24 -3.88 -7.65
N GLY A 47 -2.48 -3.45 -7.92
CA GLY A 47 -3.33 -2.82 -6.92
C GLY A 47 -2.77 -1.45 -6.53
N CYS A 48 -2.33 -0.68 -7.54
CA CYS A 48 -1.58 0.56 -7.31
C CYS A 48 -2.39 1.66 -6.63
N GLY A 49 -3.72 1.56 -6.63
CA GLY A 49 -4.61 2.52 -5.99
C GLY A 49 -4.40 3.93 -6.53
N THR A 50 -4.04 4.86 -5.62
CA THR A 50 -3.73 6.25 -5.96
C THR A 50 -2.27 6.46 -6.37
N GLY A 51 -1.46 5.39 -6.47
CA GLY A 51 -0.09 5.44 -6.98
C GLY A 51 0.99 5.78 -5.95
N LEU A 52 0.73 5.59 -4.65
CA LEU A 52 1.72 5.92 -3.61
C LEU A 52 3.03 5.13 -3.74
N LEU A 53 2.96 3.83 -4.04
CA LEU A 53 4.15 3.01 -4.26
C LEU A 53 4.72 3.23 -5.66
N ALA A 54 3.86 3.36 -6.68
CA ALA A 54 4.26 3.67 -8.05
C ALA A 54 5.13 4.93 -8.14
N ARG A 55 4.81 5.98 -7.36
CA ARG A 55 5.57 7.21 -7.30
C ARG A 55 7.05 6.98 -6.93
N LEU A 56 7.31 6.08 -5.98
CA LEU A 56 8.69 5.77 -5.54
C LEU A 56 9.55 5.26 -6.71
N TRP A 57 8.98 4.47 -7.60
CA TRP A 57 9.66 3.94 -8.78
C TRP A 57 9.79 4.99 -9.89
N LEU A 58 8.75 5.80 -10.08
CA LEU A 58 8.77 6.91 -11.04
C LEU A 58 9.83 7.97 -10.68
N ASP A 59 9.94 8.31 -9.40
CA ASP A 59 10.98 9.23 -8.89
C ASP A 59 12.40 8.67 -9.11
N ALA A 60 12.53 7.34 -9.18
CA ALA A 60 13.79 6.67 -9.51
C ALA A 60 14.06 6.60 -11.02
N GLY A 61 13.13 7.09 -11.87
CA GLY A 61 13.25 7.11 -13.32
C GLY A 61 12.73 5.87 -14.04
N CYS A 62 12.15 4.90 -13.32
CA CYS A 62 11.61 3.68 -13.91
C CYS A 62 10.40 3.95 -14.80
N GLU A 63 10.12 3.05 -15.72
CA GLU A 63 8.84 2.94 -16.39
C GLU A 63 7.87 2.16 -15.50
N VAL A 64 6.66 2.68 -15.26
CA VAL A 64 5.72 2.09 -14.30
C VAL A 64 4.35 1.87 -14.90
N TYR A 65 3.89 0.63 -14.85
CA TYR A 65 2.52 0.22 -15.17
C TYR A 65 1.74 0.07 -13.85
N GLY A 66 0.85 1.03 -13.58
CA GLY A 66 -0.04 0.99 -12.42
C GLY A 66 -1.32 0.24 -12.75
N VAL A 67 -1.44 -1.00 -12.26
CA VAL A 67 -2.61 -1.87 -12.51
C VAL A 67 -3.60 -1.71 -11.36
N GLU A 68 -4.82 -1.22 -11.66
CA GLU A 68 -5.85 -0.96 -10.64
C GLU A 68 -7.26 -1.24 -11.21
N PRO A 69 -8.04 -2.17 -10.63
CA PRO A 69 -9.39 -2.48 -11.11
C PRO A 69 -10.42 -1.41 -10.73
N ASN A 70 -10.26 -0.73 -9.58
CA ASN A 70 -11.21 0.29 -9.14
C ASN A 70 -11.02 1.58 -9.95
N ALA A 71 -12.04 1.94 -10.74
CA ALA A 71 -11.98 3.10 -11.63
C ALA A 71 -11.78 4.45 -10.90
N ASP A 72 -12.29 4.61 -9.67
CA ASP A 72 -12.14 5.85 -8.90
C ASP A 72 -10.73 6.00 -8.36
N MET A 73 -10.16 4.90 -7.82
CA MET A 73 -8.77 4.85 -7.38
C MET A 73 -7.82 5.05 -8.55
N ARG A 74 -8.07 4.40 -9.68
CA ARG A 74 -7.28 4.54 -10.90
C ARG A 74 -7.28 5.98 -11.41
N ARG A 75 -8.45 6.63 -11.52
CA ARG A 75 -8.53 8.06 -11.90
C ARG A 75 -7.80 8.99 -10.94
N ALA A 76 -7.78 8.67 -9.64
CA ALA A 76 -6.98 9.44 -8.68
C ALA A 76 -5.48 9.24 -8.91
N GLY A 77 -5.03 8.02 -9.16
CA GLY A 77 -3.66 7.72 -9.56
C GLY A 77 -3.24 8.45 -10.84
N GLU A 78 -4.09 8.46 -11.86
CA GLU A 78 -3.88 9.19 -13.10
C GLU A 78 -3.71 10.71 -12.87
N ARG A 79 -4.51 11.30 -12.00
CA ARG A 79 -4.34 12.71 -11.62
C ARG A 79 -3.05 12.96 -10.84
N ALA A 80 -2.76 12.09 -9.86
CA ALA A 80 -1.61 12.25 -8.98
C ALA A 80 -0.27 12.03 -9.70
N LEU A 81 -0.26 11.15 -10.71
CA LEU A 81 0.94 10.74 -11.45
C LEU A 81 0.98 11.24 -12.90
N GLY A 82 0.01 12.02 -13.33
CA GLY A 82 -0.10 12.51 -14.73
C GLY A 82 1.06 13.39 -15.19
N GLY A 83 1.89 13.90 -14.28
CA GLY A 83 3.13 14.62 -14.61
C GLY A 83 4.31 13.72 -14.98
N TYR A 84 4.22 12.41 -14.74
CA TYR A 84 5.28 11.45 -15.07
C TYR A 84 5.03 10.84 -16.45
N ALA A 85 5.88 11.19 -17.42
CA ALA A 85 5.78 10.68 -18.80
C ALA A 85 5.94 9.15 -18.92
N ARG A 86 6.52 8.51 -17.89
CA ARG A 86 6.76 7.05 -17.84
C ARG A 86 5.75 6.30 -16.97
N PHE A 87 4.63 6.94 -16.63
CA PHE A 87 3.50 6.30 -15.93
C PHE A 87 2.42 5.84 -16.91
N HIS A 88 2.02 4.59 -16.81
CA HIS A 88 0.98 3.97 -17.63
C HIS A 88 -0.12 3.42 -16.71
N SER A 89 -1.31 3.97 -16.83
CA SER A 89 -2.49 3.50 -16.09
C SER A 89 -3.14 2.33 -16.83
N VAL A 90 -3.33 1.22 -16.10
CA VAL A 90 -3.90 -0.01 -16.65
C VAL A 90 -5.12 -0.44 -15.83
N SER A 91 -6.23 -0.73 -16.52
CA SER A 91 -7.42 -1.31 -15.91
C SER A 91 -7.28 -2.83 -15.88
N GLY A 92 -6.84 -3.39 -14.75
CA GLY A 92 -6.59 -4.82 -14.62
C GLY A 92 -6.70 -5.29 -13.18
N ARG A 93 -6.65 -6.58 -12.97
CA ARG A 93 -6.63 -7.26 -11.67
C ARG A 93 -5.30 -7.98 -11.50
N ALA A 94 -4.97 -8.37 -10.27
CA ALA A 94 -3.75 -9.12 -9.99
C ALA A 94 -3.69 -10.46 -10.74
N GLU A 95 -4.85 -11.07 -10.99
CA GLU A 95 -5.03 -12.34 -11.68
C GLU A 95 -5.07 -12.21 -13.22
N ALA A 96 -5.23 -10.97 -13.74
CA ALA A 96 -5.32 -10.64 -15.17
C ALA A 96 -4.96 -9.16 -15.35
N THR A 97 -3.68 -8.88 -15.58
CA THR A 97 -3.13 -7.51 -15.57
C THR A 97 -3.26 -6.77 -16.89
N ASP A 98 -3.57 -7.48 -17.99
CA ASP A 98 -3.51 -6.99 -19.38
C ASP A 98 -2.09 -6.55 -19.85
N LEU A 99 -1.04 -6.93 -19.11
CA LEU A 99 0.35 -6.71 -19.52
C LEU A 99 0.87 -7.86 -20.39
N GLY A 100 1.84 -7.57 -21.23
CA GLY A 100 2.48 -8.57 -22.10
C GLY A 100 3.30 -9.59 -21.31
N ASP A 101 3.56 -10.77 -21.92
CA ASP A 101 4.45 -11.78 -21.38
C ASP A 101 5.88 -11.24 -21.28
N ALA A 102 6.59 -11.58 -20.19
CA ALA A 102 7.99 -11.23 -19.97
C ALA A 102 8.29 -9.72 -20.25
N SER A 103 7.39 -8.84 -19.80
CA SER A 103 7.44 -7.39 -20.09
C SER A 103 8.05 -6.56 -18.98
N VAL A 104 8.03 -7.05 -17.72
CA VAL A 104 8.44 -6.25 -16.55
C VAL A 104 9.61 -6.88 -15.78
N ASP A 105 10.46 -6.05 -15.20
CA ASP A 105 11.60 -6.45 -14.39
C ASP A 105 11.25 -6.69 -12.94
N LEU A 106 10.25 -5.93 -12.44
CA LEU A 106 9.79 -5.99 -11.05
C LEU A 106 8.27 -5.90 -10.99
N VAL A 107 7.64 -6.79 -10.24
CA VAL A 107 6.24 -6.65 -9.81
C VAL A 107 6.24 -6.16 -8.36
N THR A 108 5.51 -5.08 -8.08
CA THR A 108 5.30 -4.57 -6.72
C THR A 108 3.85 -4.62 -6.31
N VAL A 109 3.61 -4.82 -5.02
CA VAL A 109 2.27 -4.80 -4.42
C VAL A 109 2.32 -4.04 -3.11
N GLY A 110 1.72 -2.87 -3.08
CA GLY A 110 1.63 -2.03 -1.87
C GLY A 110 0.29 -2.16 -1.16
N GLN A 111 0.23 -2.76 0.04
CA GLN A 111 -0.99 -2.87 0.87
C GLN A 111 -2.17 -3.63 0.21
N ALA A 112 -1.97 -4.32 -0.92
CA ALA A 112 -3.07 -4.85 -1.72
C ALA A 112 -3.15 -6.38 -1.75
N PHE A 113 -2.07 -7.10 -1.47
CA PHE A 113 -1.96 -8.55 -1.64
C PHE A 113 -3.08 -9.36 -0.97
N HIS A 114 -3.59 -8.93 0.17
CA HIS A 114 -4.67 -9.60 0.89
C HIS A 114 -6.04 -9.58 0.18
N TRP A 115 -6.14 -8.88 -0.95
CA TRP A 115 -7.31 -8.87 -1.82
C TRP A 115 -7.21 -9.86 -2.98
N PHE A 116 -6.04 -10.44 -3.21
CA PHE A 116 -5.76 -11.26 -4.38
C PHE A 116 -6.10 -12.73 -4.12
N GLU A 117 -6.37 -13.45 -5.21
CA GLU A 117 -6.36 -14.91 -5.22
C GLU A 117 -4.91 -15.36 -5.43
N PRO A 118 -4.20 -15.86 -4.39
CA PRO A 118 -2.74 -15.96 -4.43
C PRO A 118 -2.18 -16.83 -5.55
N GLU A 119 -2.87 -17.95 -5.87
CA GLU A 119 -2.40 -18.88 -6.91
C GLU A 119 -2.56 -18.28 -8.30
N ALA A 120 -3.71 -17.66 -8.58
CA ALA A 120 -3.98 -17.02 -9.88
C ALA A 120 -3.07 -15.77 -10.07
N ALA A 121 -2.91 -14.96 -9.02
CA ALA A 121 -2.00 -13.81 -9.05
C ALA A 121 -0.54 -14.25 -9.28
N ARG A 122 -0.09 -15.34 -8.62
CA ARG A 122 1.24 -15.91 -8.84
C ARG A 122 1.45 -16.33 -10.30
N ALA A 123 0.46 -17.01 -10.90
CA ALA A 123 0.53 -17.44 -12.28
C ALA A 123 0.67 -16.24 -13.23
N GLU A 124 -0.12 -15.20 -13.00
CA GLU A 124 -0.06 -13.97 -13.79
C GLU A 124 1.25 -13.22 -13.60
N PHE A 125 1.75 -13.10 -12.35
CA PHE A 125 3.04 -12.44 -12.10
C PHE A 125 4.20 -13.16 -12.77
N ARG A 126 4.19 -14.51 -12.76
CA ARG A 126 5.19 -15.30 -13.49
C ARG A 126 5.10 -15.08 -15.00
N ARG A 127 3.91 -14.89 -15.56
CA ARG A 127 3.72 -14.63 -16.99
C ARG A 127 4.29 -13.29 -17.42
N ILE A 128 4.02 -12.22 -16.66
CA ILE A 128 4.45 -10.86 -17.03
C ILE A 128 5.90 -10.56 -16.67
N LEU A 129 6.50 -11.27 -15.71
CA LEU A 129 7.89 -11.08 -15.30
C LEU A 129 8.87 -11.60 -16.36
N LYS A 130 9.90 -10.83 -16.63
CA LYS A 130 11.07 -11.30 -17.38
C LYS A 130 11.77 -12.45 -16.65
N PRO A 131 12.60 -13.27 -17.32
CA PRO A 131 13.20 -14.49 -16.75
C PRO A 131 13.97 -14.30 -15.44
N GLN A 132 14.45 -13.10 -15.13
CA GLN A 132 15.16 -12.79 -13.88
C GLN A 132 14.42 -11.73 -13.05
N GLY A 133 13.13 -11.56 -13.33
CA GLY A 133 12.30 -10.58 -12.65
C GLY A 133 12.03 -10.92 -11.19
N TRP A 134 11.68 -9.90 -10.43
CA TRP A 134 11.45 -9.99 -8.99
C TRP A 134 10.04 -9.61 -8.62
N VAL A 135 9.59 -10.13 -7.49
CA VAL A 135 8.36 -9.67 -6.82
C VAL A 135 8.71 -9.03 -5.49
N MET A 136 8.05 -7.92 -5.17
CA MET A 136 8.18 -7.21 -3.91
C MET A 136 6.80 -6.88 -3.34
N LEU A 137 6.46 -7.47 -2.21
CA LEU A 137 5.20 -7.25 -1.48
C LEU A 137 5.50 -6.32 -0.30
N VAL A 138 4.80 -5.20 -0.18
CA VAL A 138 5.15 -4.11 0.75
C VAL A 138 3.96 -3.72 1.62
N TRP A 139 4.16 -3.66 2.94
CA TRP A 139 3.17 -3.17 3.90
C TRP A 139 3.75 -2.14 4.85
N ASN A 140 2.97 -1.13 5.17
CA ASN A 140 3.18 -0.26 6.33
C ASN A 140 2.31 -0.76 7.48
N GLU A 141 2.89 -1.51 8.39
CA GLU A 141 2.22 -1.96 9.62
C GLU A 141 2.44 -0.94 10.73
N ARG A 142 1.36 -0.60 11.48
CA ARG A 142 1.52 0.31 12.63
C ARG A 142 2.28 -0.39 13.74
N ARG A 143 3.24 0.32 14.33
CA ARG A 143 3.94 -0.14 15.53
C ARG A 143 3.04 0.01 16.76
N HIS A 144 3.13 -0.95 17.65
CA HIS A 144 2.44 -0.95 18.93
C HIS A 144 3.38 -0.38 20.00
N GLU A 145 3.40 0.94 20.15
CA GLU A 145 4.22 1.65 21.11
C GLU A 145 3.37 2.24 22.23
N PRO A 146 3.87 2.34 23.46
CA PRO A 146 3.18 3.06 24.55
C PRO A 146 2.87 4.52 24.20
N GLY A 147 1.88 5.09 24.89
CA GLY A 147 1.47 6.48 24.66
C GLY A 147 0.51 6.64 23.49
N PHE A 148 0.77 7.61 22.61
CA PHE A 148 -0.14 7.94 21.50
C PHE A 148 -0.56 6.73 20.67
N MET A 149 0.38 5.87 20.28
CA MET A 149 0.08 4.70 19.43
C MET A 149 -0.85 3.70 20.12
N ALA A 150 -0.62 3.40 21.41
CA ALA A 150 -1.47 2.50 22.18
C ALA A 150 -2.91 3.06 22.33
N GLU A 151 -3.04 4.36 22.62
CA GLU A 151 -4.34 5.00 22.74
C GLU A 151 -5.05 5.13 21.38
N TYR A 152 -4.31 5.38 20.29
CA TYR A 152 -4.83 5.36 18.94
C TYR A 152 -5.38 3.98 18.57
N ASP A 153 -4.62 2.91 18.83
CA ASP A 153 -5.06 1.54 18.57
C ASP A 153 -6.30 1.16 19.41
N ALA A 154 -6.34 1.55 20.68
CA ALA A 154 -7.50 1.34 21.56
C ALA A 154 -8.75 2.07 21.03
N ALA A 155 -8.60 3.30 20.54
CA ALA A 155 -9.72 4.09 20.02
C ALA A 155 -10.35 3.47 18.75
N ILE A 156 -9.56 2.78 17.92
CA ILE A 156 -10.04 2.15 16.69
C ILE A 156 -10.39 0.67 16.84
N ALA A 157 -10.03 0.02 17.94
CA ALA A 157 -10.14 -1.43 18.13
C ALA A 157 -11.54 -1.98 17.82
N ARG A 158 -12.60 -1.26 18.25
CA ARG A 158 -13.99 -1.70 18.02
C ARG A 158 -14.44 -1.60 16.55
N TYR A 159 -13.73 -0.81 15.71
CA TYR A 159 -14.06 -0.61 14.29
C TYR A 159 -13.15 -1.40 13.37
N ALA A 160 -12.02 -1.82 13.86
CA ALA A 160 -11.03 -2.60 13.13
C ALA A 160 -10.96 -4.03 13.71
N PRO A 161 -12.02 -4.84 13.57
CA PRO A 161 -11.92 -6.24 13.93
C PRO A 161 -10.83 -6.88 13.10
N GLU A 162 -10.03 -7.70 13.73
CA GLU A 162 -8.97 -8.53 13.17
C GLU A 162 -8.51 -8.11 11.77
N ARG A 163 -7.43 -7.35 11.70
CA ARG A 163 -6.79 -7.07 10.42
C ARG A 163 -6.29 -8.39 9.85
N PRO A 164 -6.49 -8.66 8.57
CA PRO A 164 -5.69 -9.66 7.91
C PRO A 164 -4.24 -9.19 7.96
N ARG A 165 -3.52 -9.62 8.99
CA ARG A 165 -2.06 -9.49 9.01
C ARG A 165 -1.53 -10.38 7.90
N VAL A 166 -0.54 -9.90 7.20
CA VAL A 166 0.19 -10.74 6.27
C VAL A 166 0.73 -11.91 7.08
N ASN A 167 0.25 -13.09 6.75
CA ASN A 167 0.67 -14.31 7.41
C ASN A 167 1.94 -14.81 6.69
N PRO A 168 3.05 -15.03 7.38
CA PRO A 168 4.27 -15.61 6.77
C PRO A 168 4.00 -16.90 5.99
N GLN A 169 3.02 -17.70 6.40
CA GLN A 169 2.62 -18.92 5.68
C GLN A 169 1.99 -18.60 4.32
N THR A 170 1.16 -17.55 4.24
CA THR A 170 0.59 -17.07 2.98
C THR A 170 1.68 -16.56 2.04
N ILE A 171 2.68 -15.85 2.58
CA ILE A 171 3.85 -15.39 1.81
C ILE A 171 4.66 -16.57 1.30
N ALA A 172 4.98 -17.53 2.16
CA ALA A 172 5.70 -18.76 1.78
C ALA A 172 4.96 -19.54 0.70
N GLY A 173 3.63 -19.70 0.85
CA GLY A 173 2.76 -20.33 -0.14
C GLY A 173 2.73 -19.58 -1.47
N PHE A 174 2.72 -18.25 -1.44
CA PHE A 174 2.76 -17.43 -2.65
C PHE A 174 4.08 -17.59 -3.41
N PHE A 175 5.21 -17.63 -2.72
CA PHE A 175 6.51 -17.87 -3.36
C PHE A 175 6.74 -19.33 -3.78
N ASP A 176 5.94 -20.29 -3.29
CA ASP A 176 5.87 -21.68 -3.77
C ASP A 176 7.24 -22.34 -3.97
N GLY A 177 8.01 -22.43 -2.89
CA GLY A 177 9.35 -23.02 -2.89
C GLY A 177 10.46 -22.15 -3.47
N ALA A 178 10.16 -20.97 -4.02
CA ALA A 178 11.20 -20.01 -4.39
C ALA A 178 11.89 -19.42 -3.17
N VAL A 179 13.13 -18.99 -3.34
CA VAL A 179 13.85 -18.28 -2.27
C VAL A 179 13.30 -16.86 -2.19
N TRP A 180 12.77 -16.53 -1.04
CA TRP A 180 12.33 -15.16 -0.72
C TRP A 180 13.00 -14.69 0.58
N ARG A 181 12.97 -13.38 0.79
CA ARG A 181 13.58 -12.71 1.94
C ARG A 181 12.62 -11.67 2.48
N GLU A 182 12.86 -11.25 3.72
CA GLU A 182 12.16 -10.17 4.40
C GLU A 182 13.13 -9.06 4.75
N ALA A 183 12.64 -7.82 4.65
CA ALA A 183 13.32 -6.63 5.16
C ALA A 183 12.32 -5.75 5.91
N LEU A 184 12.77 -5.11 6.99
CA LEU A 184 11.97 -4.25 7.85
C LEU A 184 12.60 -2.87 7.89
N PHE A 185 11.78 -1.83 7.70
CA PHE A 185 12.21 -0.43 7.76
C PHE A 185 11.31 0.38 8.66
N LEU A 186 11.88 1.29 9.42
CA LEU A 186 11.09 2.26 10.17
C LEU A 186 10.48 3.27 9.20
N ASN A 187 9.24 3.64 9.47
CA ASN A 187 8.54 4.68 8.74
C ASN A 187 7.66 5.47 9.70
N GLU A 188 7.45 6.74 9.43
CA GLU A 188 6.66 7.62 10.28
C GLU A 188 5.86 8.62 9.47
N GLN A 189 4.78 9.08 10.06
CA GLN A 189 3.93 10.09 9.46
C GLN A 189 3.61 11.17 10.51
N HIS A 190 4.04 12.41 10.26
CA HIS A 190 3.72 13.55 11.09
C HIS A 190 2.40 14.15 10.62
N LEU A 191 1.44 14.24 11.51
CA LEU A 191 0.09 14.66 11.20
C LEU A 191 -0.34 15.80 12.13
N ASP A 192 -0.88 16.86 11.54
CA ASP A 192 -1.71 17.81 12.24
C ASP A 192 -3.08 17.20 12.56
N ARG A 193 -3.97 17.97 13.19
CA ARG A 193 -5.30 17.50 13.57
C ARG A 193 -6.11 17.02 12.35
N GLU A 194 -6.08 17.78 11.27
CA GLU A 194 -6.83 17.44 10.05
C GLU A 194 -6.26 16.19 9.39
N GLY A 195 -4.93 16.10 9.32
CA GLY A 195 -4.22 14.94 8.82
C GLY A 195 -4.53 13.67 9.61
N LEU A 196 -4.59 13.73 10.95
CA LEU A 196 -4.95 12.59 11.79
C LEU A 196 -6.38 12.11 11.52
N ARG A 197 -7.33 13.04 11.44
CA ARG A 197 -8.74 12.74 11.08
C ARG A 197 -8.83 12.14 9.67
N GLY A 198 -8.17 12.75 8.69
CA GLY A 198 -8.14 12.29 7.30
C GLY A 198 -7.50 10.92 7.14
N ARG A 199 -6.40 10.68 7.86
CA ARG A 199 -5.72 9.37 7.91
C ARG A 199 -6.67 8.26 8.38
N LEU A 200 -7.46 8.54 9.43
CA LEU A 200 -8.43 7.60 9.93
C LEU A 200 -9.61 7.42 8.97
N ALA A 201 -10.18 8.52 8.46
CA ALA A 201 -11.28 8.48 7.49
C ALA A 201 -10.94 7.70 6.21
N SER A 202 -9.66 7.69 5.81
CA SER A 202 -9.16 6.89 4.67
C SER A 202 -9.12 5.38 4.93
N SER A 203 -9.30 4.96 6.19
CA SER A 203 -9.18 3.54 6.55
C SER A 203 -10.45 2.77 6.17
N SER A 204 -10.27 1.55 5.65
CA SER A 204 -11.38 0.69 5.21
C SER A 204 -12.35 0.30 6.33
N TYR A 205 -11.92 0.37 7.58
CA TYR A 205 -12.69 0.04 8.78
C TYR A 205 -13.35 1.25 9.44
N ALA A 206 -13.06 2.48 9.02
CA ALA A 206 -13.71 3.65 9.58
C ALA A 206 -15.21 3.63 9.28
N PRO A 207 -16.09 4.05 10.22
CA PRO A 207 -17.51 4.23 9.94
C PRO A 207 -17.73 5.19 8.76
N GLU A 208 -18.92 5.16 8.19
CA GLU A 208 -19.28 6.06 7.11
C GLU A 208 -19.44 7.50 7.61
N LYS A 209 -18.96 8.45 6.82
CA LYS A 209 -19.08 9.89 7.12
C LYS A 209 -20.56 10.28 7.24
N GLY A 210 -20.88 11.05 8.30
CA GLY A 210 -22.23 11.47 8.60
C GLY A 210 -23.00 10.54 9.54
N THR A 211 -22.36 9.47 10.05
CA THR A 211 -22.92 8.64 11.10
C THR A 211 -22.46 9.09 12.49
N ALA A 212 -23.27 8.82 13.53
CA ALA A 212 -22.90 9.13 14.90
C ALA A 212 -21.61 8.42 15.35
N GLU A 213 -21.36 7.21 14.84
CA GLU A 213 -20.14 6.45 15.08
C GLU A 213 -18.91 7.15 14.47
N PHE A 214 -19.05 7.72 13.27
CA PHE A 214 -18.00 8.51 12.64
C PHE A 214 -17.66 9.74 13.47
N ASP A 215 -18.68 10.49 13.90
CA ASP A 215 -18.49 11.70 14.71
C ASP A 215 -17.87 11.38 16.08
N ALA A 216 -18.30 10.29 16.72
CA ALA A 216 -17.71 9.82 17.98
C ALA A 216 -16.23 9.45 17.82
N LEU A 217 -15.87 8.79 16.71
CA LEU A 217 -14.50 8.40 16.39
C LEU A 217 -13.62 9.63 16.09
N MET A 218 -14.15 10.60 15.32
CA MET A 218 -13.44 11.86 15.06
C MET A 218 -13.22 12.67 16.36
N GLY A 219 -14.22 12.72 17.25
CA GLY A 219 -14.07 13.33 18.56
C GLY A 219 -13.04 12.63 19.46
N ALA A 220 -12.89 11.29 19.33
CA ALA A 220 -11.82 10.57 20.01
C ALA A 220 -10.44 10.94 19.47
N MET A 221 -10.30 11.11 18.15
CA MET A 221 -9.05 11.55 17.53
C MET A 221 -8.67 12.97 17.94
N ASP A 222 -9.63 13.88 18.03
CA ASP A 222 -9.37 15.25 18.51
C ASP A 222 -8.83 15.25 19.93
N ARG A 223 -9.43 14.45 20.84
CA ARG A 223 -8.94 14.31 22.22
C ARG A 223 -7.55 13.69 22.30
N LEU A 224 -7.27 12.70 21.45
CA LEU A 224 -5.94 12.11 21.35
C LEU A 224 -4.92 13.14 20.87
N PHE A 225 -5.26 13.89 19.83
CA PHE A 225 -4.42 14.94 19.31
C PHE A 225 -4.06 15.96 20.38
N GLU A 226 -5.05 16.51 21.10
CA GLU A 226 -4.82 17.49 22.17
C GLU A 226 -3.88 17.00 23.27
N ARG A 227 -3.97 15.72 23.63
CA ARG A 227 -3.12 15.16 24.69
C ARG A 227 -1.69 14.89 24.26
N HIS A 228 -1.49 14.54 23.00
CA HIS A 228 -0.21 14.00 22.52
C HIS A 228 0.52 14.87 21.50
N GLN A 229 -0.12 15.93 21.01
CA GLN A 229 0.53 16.81 20.04
C GLN A 229 1.75 17.49 20.65
N ARG A 230 2.79 17.65 19.83
CA ARG A 230 3.96 18.48 20.10
C ARG A 230 4.14 19.38 18.87
N ASP A 231 4.21 20.66 19.10
CA ASP A 231 4.34 21.67 18.05
C ASP A 231 3.26 21.54 16.94
N GLY A 232 2.03 21.18 17.34
CA GLY A 232 0.91 21.04 16.42
C GLY A 232 0.89 19.73 15.61
N LEU A 233 1.71 18.75 15.96
CA LEU A 233 1.80 17.47 15.26
C LEU A 233 1.73 16.28 16.23
N VAL A 234 1.21 15.16 15.72
CA VAL A 234 1.36 13.82 16.30
C VAL A 234 2.10 12.93 15.32
N THR A 235 2.81 11.93 15.81
CA THR A 235 3.56 11.00 14.95
C THR A 235 2.92 9.62 14.99
N VAL A 236 2.49 9.13 13.84
CA VAL A 236 2.06 7.74 13.64
C VAL A 236 3.28 6.94 13.18
N LEU A 237 3.63 5.93 13.96
CA LEU A 237 4.80 5.08 13.71
C LEU A 237 4.40 3.82 12.95
N TYR A 238 5.21 3.47 11.96
CA TYR A 238 5.06 2.27 11.14
C TYR A 238 6.34 1.45 11.10
N GLU A 239 6.17 0.19 10.81
CA GLU A 239 7.21 -0.70 10.30
C GLU A 239 6.81 -1.08 8.87
N THR A 240 7.65 -0.70 7.90
CA THR A 240 7.46 -1.11 6.51
C THR A 240 8.08 -2.48 6.34
N GLN A 241 7.21 -3.48 6.15
CA GLN A 241 7.59 -4.88 5.90
C GLN A 241 7.66 -5.09 4.39
N VAL A 242 8.77 -5.65 3.93
CA VAL A 242 9.01 -5.95 2.51
C VAL A 242 9.38 -7.41 2.37
N TYR A 243 8.54 -8.18 1.66
CA TYR A 243 8.82 -9.56 1.27
C TYR A 243 9.19 -9.57 -0.21
N TYR A 244 10.36 -10.08 -0.55
CA TYR A 244 10.86 -10.04 -1.93
C TYR A 244 11.54 -11.35 -2.33
N GLY A 245 11.34 -11.72 -3.59
CA GLY A 245 11.88 -12.97 -4.14
C GLY A 245 11.75 -13.04 -5.65
N ALA A 246 12.37 -14.05 -6.23
CA ALA A 246 12.30 -14.34 -7.66
C ALA A 246 12.01 -15.81 -7.88
N TRP A 247 11.17 -16.12 -8.86
CA TRP A 247 11.00 -17.47 -9.37
C TRP A 247 12.04 -17.70 -10.47
N ARG A 248 13.00 -18.58 -10.17
CA ARG A 248 14.05 -18.98 -11.12
C ARG A 248 13.67 -20.27 -11.85
#